data_309b9379ed966452bf132bdd4650c60f
#
_entry.id   309b9379ed966452bf132bdd4650c60f
#
_cell.length_a   1.000
_cell.length_b   1.000
_cell.length_c   1.000
_cell.angle_alpha   90.00
_cell.angle_beta   90.00
_cell.angle_gamma   90.00
#
_symmetry.space_group_name_H-M   'P 1'
#
loop_
_entity.id
_entity.type
_entity.pdbx_description
1 polymer ?
#
loop_
_entity_poly.entity_id
_entity_poly.type
_entity_poly.pdbx_seq_one_letter_code
_entity_poly.pdbx_strand_id
1 'polypeptide(L)' 'MTGVLKGVHAPILEKILELYTDLYLHDGFGAITVEMRFLKRGQKEIIISSGKEYRFVVDWPDDAREEKP' A
#
# COMPACT_ATOMS: atom_id res chain seq x y z
N MET A 1 -5.27 11.20 -10.47
CA MET A 1 -5.62 11.45 -9.62
C MET A 1 -5.94 10.53 -8.65
N THR A 2 -5.78 10.70 -7.71
CA THR A 2 -6.05 9.82 -6.74
C THR A 2 -7.27 10.21 -6.13
N GLY A 3 -7.63 9.77 -5.05
CA GLY A 3 -8.78 10.20 -4.40
C GLY A 3 -9.97 9.31 -4.61
N VAL A 4 -9.81 8.29 -5.40
CA VAL A 4 -10.93 7.42 -5.60
C VAL A 4 -10.87 6.21 -4.71
N LEU A 5 -9.82 6.06 -3.91
CA LEU A 5 -9.72 4.92 -3.03
C LEU A 5 -10.28 5.26 -1.67
N LYS A 6 -10.90 4.31 -1.02
CA LYS A 6 -11.49 4.55 0.26
C LYS A 6 -10.43 4.72 1.32
N GLY A 7 -10.86 5.20 2.47
CA GLY A 7 -9.96 5.49 3.56
C GLY A 7 -9.16 4.31 4.05
N VAL A 8 -9.61 3.09 3.77
CA VAL A 8 -8.86 1.92 4.20
C VAL A 8 -7.47 1.88 3.56
N HIS A 9 -7.30 2.62 2.48
CA HIS A 9 -6.00 2.65 1.83
C HIS A 9 -5.07 3.70 2.42
N ALA A 10 -5.59 4.62 3.19
CA ALA A 10 -4.77 5.69 3.73
C ALA A 10 -3.60 5.18 4.55
N PRO A 11 -3.78 4.26 5.49
CA PRO A 11 -2.63 3.82 6.27
C PRO A 11 -1.60 3.09 5.41
N ILE A 12 -2.04 2.47 4.32
CA ILE A 12 -1.12 1.79 3.43
C ILE A 12 -0.27 2.82 2.69
N LEU A 13 -0.93 3.85 2.18
CA LEU A 13 -0.22 4.88 1.45
C LEU A 13 0.68 5.67 2.37
N GLU A 14 0.25 5.89 3.60
CA GLU A 14 1.08 6.57 4.56
C GLU A 14 2.33 5.77 4.89
N LYS A 15 2.20 4.46 4.94
CA LYS A 15 3.38 3.63 5.21
C LYS A 15 4.36 3.72 4.04
N ILE A 16 3.86 3.75 2.82
CA ILE A 16 4.74 3.89 1.67
C ILE A 16 5.45 5.24 1.73
N LEU A 17 4.71 6.29 2.06
CA LEU A 17 5.30 7.61 2.15
C LEU A 17 6.36 7.66 3.23
N GLU A 18 6.08 7.05 4.36
CA GLU A 18 7.02 7.03 5.45
C GLU A 18 8.31 6.34 5.03
N LEU A 19 8.20 5.19 4.39
CA LEU A 19 9.38 4.44 4.00
C LEU A 19 10.15 5.16 2.89
N TYR A 20 9.44 5.81 2.00
CA TYR A 20 10.10 6.58 0.96
C TYR A 20 10.90 7.71 1.59
N THR A 21 10.31 8.41 2.55
CA THR A 21 10.99 9.52 3.20
C THR A 21 12.24 9.04 3.93
N ASP A 22 12.12 7.91 4.62
CA ASP A 22 13.27 7.37 5.32
C ASP A 22 14.39 7.03 4.37
N LEU A 23 14.06 6.45 3.23
CA LEU A 23 15.08 6.11 2.27
C LEU A 23 15.72 7.34 1.67
N TYR A 24 14.92 8.36 1.42
CA TYR A 24 15.46 9.57 0.83
C TYR A 24 16.45 10.25 1.79
N LEU A 25 16.14 10.22 3.07
CA LEU A 25 16.97 10.87 4.05
C LEU A 25 18.16 10.01 4.49
N HIS A 26 18.16 8.74 4.09
CA HIS A 26 19.21 7.83 4.50
C HIS A 26 20.48 8.09 3.69
N ASP A 27 21.61 8.04 4.35
CA ASP A 27 22.86 8.29 3.68
C ASP A 27 23.33 6.98 3.06
N GLY A 28 22.90 6.70 1.89
CA GLY A 28 23.22 5.47 1.21
C GLY A 28 22.11 5.16 0.28
N PHE A 29 21.89 3.90 -0.01
CA PHE A 29 20.79 3.58 -0.88
C PHE A 29 20.01 2.42 -0.30
N GLY A 30 18.82 2.25 -0.77
CA GLY A 30 17.95 1.18 -0.32
C GLY A 30 16.86 0.99 -1.33
N ALA A 31 15.87 0.22 -0.98
CA ALA A 31 14.80 -0.10 -1.91
C ALA A 31 13.51 -0.33 -1.15
N ILE A 32 12.40 -0.04 -1.81
CA ILE A 32 11.09 -0.37 -1.32
C ILE A 32 10.43 -1.20 -2.39
N THR A 33 9.78 -2.27 -2.02
CA THR A 33 8.97 -3.01 -2.96
C THR A 33 7.54 -3.03 -2.44
N VAL A 34 6.60 -2.98 -3.36
CA VAL A 34 5.19 -3.06 -3.04
C VAL A 34 4.64 -4.18 -3.88
N GLU A 35 4.12 -5.20 -3.25
CA GLU A 35 3.53 -6.30 -3.95
C GLU A 35 2.08 -6.38 -3.60
N MET A 36 1.28 -6.84 -4.52
CA MET A 36 -0.13 -6.95 -4.29
C MET A 36 -0.59 -8.24 -4.91
N ARG A 37 -1.34 -9.02 -4.19
CA ARG A 37 -1.82 -10.27 -4.72
C ARG A 37 -3.13 -10.63 -4.05
N PHE A 38 -3.86 -11.55 -4.65
CA PHE A 38 -5.09 -11.98 -4.03
C PHE A 38 -4.75 -12.91 -2.87
N LEU A 39 -5.35 -12.62 -1.74
CA LEU A 39 -5.19 -13.47 -0.59
C LEU A 39 -6.23 -14.56 -0.70
N LYS A 40 -7.45 -14.17 -1.04
CA LYS A 40 -8.49 -15.09 -1.33
C LYS A 40 -9.54 -14.30 -2.08
N ARG A 41 -10.62 -14.97 -2.48
CA ARG A 41 -11.63 -14.30 -3.23
C ARG A 41 -12.15 -13.12 -2.45
N GLY A 42 -12.17 -11.98 -3.08
CA GLY A 42 -12.67 -10.78 -2.46
C GLY A 42 -11.69 -10.05 -1.58
N GLN A 43 -10.46 -10.51 -1.48
CA GLN A 43 -9.47 -9.82 -0.65
C GLN A 43 -8.12 -9.78 -1.33
N LYS A 44 -7.48 -8.65 -1.24
CA LYS A 44 -6.10 -8.51 -1.71
C LYS A 44 -5.19 -8.24 -0.54
N GLU A 45 -3.99 -8.75 -0.64
CA GLU A 45 -2.97 -8.54 0.37
C GLU A 45 -1.92 -7.64 -0.24
N ILE A 46 -1.53 -6.60 0.47
CA ILE A 46 -0.50 -5.69 0.04
C ILE A 46 0.68 -5.87 0.97
N ILE A 47 1.85 -6.12 0.39
CA ILE A 47 3.06 -6.32 1.19
C ILE A 47 4.05 -5.25 0.79
N ILE A 48 4.49 -4.47 1.74
CA ILE A 48 5.46 -3.42 1.51
C ILE A 48 6.73 -3.81 2.24
N SER A 49 7.82 -3.88 1.53
CA SER A 49 9.08 -4.32 2.11
C SER A 49 10.14 -3.27 1.93
N SER A 50 10.84 -2.98 3.01
CA SER A 50 11.96 -2.06 2.97
C SER A 50 12.80 -2.39 4.19
N GLY A 51 13.50 -3.52 4.14
CA GLY A 51 14.22 -3.99 5.30
C GLY A 51 13.32 -4.74 6.25
N LYS A 52 12.10 -4.29 6.41
CA LYS A 52 11.09 -4.96 7.17
C LYS A 52 9.91 -5.17 6.26
N GLU A 53 9.01 -6.00 6.68
CA GLU A 53 7.87 -6.32 5.86
C GLU A 53 6.60 -5.87 6.56
N TYR A 54 5.75 -5.19 5.83
CA TYR A 54 4.48 -4.71 6.37
C TYR A 54 3.38 -5.28 5.49
N ARG A 55 2.33 -5.80 6.10
CA ARG A 55 1.25 -6.43 5.37
C ARG A 55 -0.07 -5.78 5.68
N PHE A 56 -0.89 -5.65 4.66
CA PHE A 56 -2.21 -5.09 4.80
C PHE A 56 -3.16 -5.93 3.96
N VAL A 57 -4.39 -6.01 4.39
CA VAL A 57 -5.40 -6.77 3.66
C VAL A 57 -6.58 -5.84 3.43
N VAL A 58 -7.04 -5.76 2.20
CA VAL A 58 -8.18 -4.93 1.86
C VAL A 58 -9.15 -5.73 1.02
N ASP A 59 -10.40 -5.31 1.03
CA ASP A 59 -11.40 -5.94 0.21
C ASP A 59 -11.22 -5.54 -1.24
N TRP A 60 -11.60 -6.39 -2.13
CA TRP A 60 -11.53 -6.13 -3.54
C TRP A 60 -12.72 -6.86 -4.19
N PRO A 61 -13.33 -6.26 -5.17
CA PRO A 61 -12.92 -5.08 -5.87
C PRO A 61 -13.55 -3.83 -5.36
N ASP A 62 -14.79 -3.85 -5.09
CA ASP A 62 -15.40 -2.69 -5.10
C ASP A 62 -15.42 -1.86 -3.99
N ASP A 63 -15.38 -2.33 -2.86
CA ASP A 63 -15.35 -1.47 -1.73
C ASP A 63 -14.06 -0.70 -1.65
N ALA A 64 -13.09 -1.00 -2.48
CA ALA A 64 -11.83 -0.29 -2.46
C ALA A 64 -11.95 1.06 -3.13
N ARG A 65 -13.02 1.33 -3.90
CA ARG A 65 -13.13 2.56 -4.59
C ARG A 65 -14.34 3.29 -4.21
N GLU A 66 -14.24 4.60 -4.29
CA GLU A 66 -15.38 5.40 -4.03
C GLU A 66 -16.00 5.86 -5.28
N GLU A 67 -15.41 5.61 -6.42
CA GLU A 67 -15.94 6.06 -7.60
C GLU A 67 -17.20 5.40 -7.90
N LYS A 68 -18.13 6.12 -8.38
CA LYS A 68 -19.32 5.55 -8.71
C LYS A 68 -19.68 5.92 -10.04
N PRO A 69 -20.20 5.11 -10.79
CA PRO A 69 -20.63 5.46 -12.15
C PRO A 69 -21.70 6.47 -12.11
#